data_2fb937b0d9949039137b69b47051ef25
#
_entry.id   2fb937b0d9949039137b69b47051ef25
#
_cell.length_a   1.000
_cell.length_b   1.000
_cell.length_c   1.000
_cell.angle_alpha   90.00
_cell.angle_beta   90.00
_cell.angle_gamma   90.00
#
_symmetry.space_group_name_H-M   'P 1'
#
loop_
_entity.id
_entity.type
_entity.pdbx_description
1 polymer ?
#
loop_
_entity_poly.entity_id
_entity_poly.type
_entity_poly.pdbx_seq_one_letter_code
_entity_poly.pdbx_strand_id
1 'polypeptide(L)'
;ERLEASMNRVLGRGGGLVAMVIGMLITISVQSSSITTSILIPMAAAGVISLRNIYPVTLGANVGTTITALLAALAASGSDALTIALVHTWFNVLGIVVLYGIPFLRPLPIRCAELLAELAVRRRSLAVGWVVSVFVIIPLLVIAIFR
;
A
#
# COMPACT_ATOMS: atom_id res chain seq x y z
N GLU A 1 2.98 -24.71 -8.23
CA GLU A 1 4.13 -24.92 -7.32
C GLU A 1 5.42 -24.26 -7.83
N ARG A 2 5.92 -24.59 -9.06
CA ARG A 2 7.17 -23.99 -9.58
C ARG A 2 7.05 -22.49 -9.86
N LEU A 3 5.91 -22.04 -10.39
CA LEU A 3 5.64 -20.63 -10.66
C LEU A 3 5.56 -19.83 -9.35
N GLU A 4 4.81 -20.32 -8.37
CA GLU A 4 4.65 -19.76 -7.05
C GLU A 4 6.00 -19.59 -6.34
N ALA A 5 6.81 -20.66 -6.31
CA ALA A 5 8.14 -20.63 -5.71
C ALA A 5 9.06 -19.61 -6.41
N SER A 6 8.98 -19.52 -7.74
CA SER A 6 9.78 -18.57 -8.51
C SER A 6 9.36 -17.12 -8.27
N MET A 7 8.06 -16.83 -8.27
CA MET A 7 7.53 -15.49 -8.00
C MET A 7 7.87 -15.05 -6.58
N ASN A 8 7.62 -15.88 -5.58
CA ASN A 8 7.93 -15.56 -4.19
C ASN A 8 9.44 -15.39 -3.96
N ARG A 9 10.28 -16.13 -4.66
CA ARG A 9 11.74 -15.99 -4.61
C ARG A 9 12.21 -14.67 -5.23
N VAL A 10 11.66 -14.28 -6.38
CA VAL A 10 12.02 -13.04 -7.07
C VAL A 10 11.56 -11.84 -6.23
N LEU A 11 10.31 -11.82 -5.77
CA LEU A 11 9.76 -10.74 -4.97
C LEU A 11 10.42 -10.63 -3.58
N GLY A 12 10.88 -11.74 -3.01
CA GLY A 12 11.61 -11.74 -1.73
C GLY A 12 13.07 -11.27 -1.81
N ARG A 13 13.62 -11.12 -3.02
CA ARG A 13 15.03 -10.69 -3.19
C ARG A 13 15.25 -9.28 -2.65
N GLY A 14 16.45 -9.07 -2.11
CA GLY A 14 16.82 -7.77 -1.56
C GLY A 14 15.93 -7.32 -0.40
N GLY A 15 15.38 -8.27 0.38
CA GLY A 15 14.51 -7.95 1.50
C GLY A 15 13.19 -7.29 1.09
N GLY A 16 12.72 -7.49 -0.14
CA GLY A 16 11.48 -6.91 -0.68
C GLY A 16 11.68 -5.64 -1.53
N LEU A 17 12.91 -5.15 -1.69
CA LEU A 17 13.16 -3.98 -2.54
C LEU A 17 12.77 -4.22 -4.00
N VAL A 18 13.02 -5.44 -4.52
CA VAL A 18 12.59 -5.82 -5.87
C VAL A 18 11.07 -5.76 -5.99
N ALA A 19 10.35 -6.24 -4.99
CA ALA A 19 8.89 -6.17 -4.96
C ALA A 19 8.37 -4.72 -4.93
N MET A 20 9.02 -3.83 -4.16
CA MET A 20 8.69 -2.39 -4.16
C MET A 20 8.90 -1.76 -5.54
N VAL A 21 10.04 -2.04 -6.19
CA VAL A 21 10.33 -1.52 -7.53
C VAL A 21 9.29 -2.02 -8.54
N ILE A 22 8.93 -3.30 -8.50
CA ILE A 22 7.92 -3.88 -9.37
C ILE A 22 6.56 -3.19 -9.14
N GLY A 23 6.12 -3.05 -7.90
CA GLY A 23 4.87 -2.36 -7.56
C GLY A 23 4.84 -0.90 -8.03
N MET A 24 5.97 -0.20 -7.86
CA MET A 24 6.14 1.17 -8.33
C MET A 24 6.03 1.26 -9.86
N LEU A 25 6.77 0.42 -10.60
CA LEU A 25 6.77 0.43 -12.06
C LEU A 25 5.40 0.08 -12.64
N ILE A 26 4.72 -0.94 -12.09
CA ILE A 26 3.36 -1.29 -12.51
C ILE A 26 2.43 -0.09 -12.29
N THR A 27 2.49 0.55 -11.13
CA THR A 27 1.61 1.68 -10.81
C THR A 27 1.89 2.90 -11.70
N ILE A 28 3.14 3.22 -11.99
CA ILE A 28 3.50 4.29 -12.93
C ILE A 28 2.93 3.99 -14.32
N SER A 29 3.05 2.74 -14.78
CA SER A 29 2.57 2.34 -16.11
C SER A 29 1.05 2.37 -16.23
N VAL A 30 0.35 1.93 -15.18
CA VAL A 30 -1.13 1.87 -15.15
C VAL A 30 -1.74 3.19 -14.64
N GLN A 31 -0.93 4.05 -13.99
CA GLN A 31 -1.34 5.30 -13.33
C GLN A 31 -2.41 5.11 -12.24
N SER A 32 -2.46 3.92 -11.64
CA SER A 32 -3.44 3.56 -10.62
C SER A 32 -2.90 2.51 -9.65
N SER A 33 -2.65 2.90 -8.42
CA SER A 33 -2.29 1.94 -7.35
C SER A 33 -3.45 1.03 -6.97
N SER A 34 -4.68 1.50 -7.12
CA SER A 34 -5.87 0.68 -6.86
C SER A 34 -5.97 -0.49 -7.83
N ILE A 35 -5.66 -0.30 -9.12
CA ILE A 35 -5.59 -1.39 -10.09
C ILE A 35 -4.46 -2.34 -9.72
N THR A 36 -3.27 -1.80 -9.42
CA THR A 36 -2.11 -2.61 -9.00
C THR A 36 -2.45 -3.50 -7.80
N THR A 37 -3.06 -2.93 -6.76
CA THR A 37 -3.41 -3.68 -5.54
C THR A 37 -4.58 -4.65 -5.76
N SER A 38 -5.57 -4.29 -6.60
CA SER A 38 -6.69 -5.18 -6.91
C SER A 38 -6.27 -6.46 -7.64
N ILE A 39 -5.22 -6.40 -8.46
CA ILE A 39 -4.64 -7.58 -9.11
C ILE A 39 -3.96 -8.51 -8.09
N LEU A 40 -3.39 -7.96 -7.01
CA LEU A 40 -2.71 -8.74 -5.98
C LEU A 40 -3.69 -9.57 -5.13
N ILE A 41 -4.94 -9.11 -4.96
CA ILE A 41 -5.94 -9.80 -4.13
C ILE A 41 -6.23 -11.22 -4.65
N PRO A 42 -6.63 -11.44 -5.91
CA PRO A 42 -6.85 -12.79 -6.42
C PRO A 42 -5.57 -13.63 -6.45
N MET A 43 -4.40 -13.04 -6.67
CA MET A 43 -3.12 -13.75 -6.62
C MET A 43 -2.79 -14.22 -5.19
N ALA A 44 -3.11 -13.42 -4.18
CA ALA A 44 -3.00 -13.82 -2.78
C ALA A 44 -4.00 -14.94 -2.44
N ALA A 45 -5.26 -14.81 -2.86
CA ALA A 45 -6.29 -15.79 -2.61
C ALA A 45 -6.00 -17.14 -3.25
N ALA A 46 -5.36 -17.14 -4.43
CA ALA A 46 -4.91 -18.34 -5.12
C ALA A 46 -3.60 -18.93 -4.55
N GLY A 47 -2.98 -18.29 -3.54
CA GLY A 47 -1.70 -18.73 -2.97
C GLY A 47 -0.48 -18.45 -3.85
N VAL A 48 -0.65 -17.79 -5.00
CA VAL A 48 0.43 -17.51 -5.95
C VAL A 48 1.50 -16.59 -5.36
N ILE A 49 1.07 -15.59 -4.58
CA ILE A 49 1.96 -14.65 -3.91
C ILE A 49 1.63 -14.60 -2.41
N SER A 50 2.66 -14.71 -1.58
CA SER A 50 2.49 -14.59 -0.13
C SER A 50 2.19 -13.15 0.30
N LEU A 51 1.43 -12.96 1.38
CA LEU A 51 1.12 -11.66 1.95
C LEU A 51 2.39 -10.85 2.29
N ARG A 52 3.45 -11.54 2.72
CA ARG A 52 4.76 -10.92 3.00
C ARG A 52 5.41 -10.29 1.76
N ASN A 53 5.17 -10.86 0.57
CA ASN A 53 5.68 -10.32 -0.69
C ASN A 53 4.73 -9.28 -1.29
N ILE A 54 3.43 -9.37 -1.03
CA ILE A 54 2.44 -8.37 -1.43
C ILE A 54 2.67 -7.04 -0.71
N TYR A 55 3.00 -7.07 0.57
CA TYR A 55 3.21 -5.86 1.36
C TYR A 55 4.23 -4.89 0.75
N PRO A 56 5.46 -5.29 0.41
CA PRO A 56 6.39 -4.38 -0.26
C PRO A 56 5.93 -3.97 -1.67
N VAL A 57 5.21 -4.81 -2.43
CA VAL A 57 4.61 -4.39 -3.72
C VAL A 57 3.62 -3.24 -3.51
N THR A 58 2.79 -3.32 -2.47
CA THR A 58 1.81 -2.27 -2.13
C THR A 58 2.52 -0.96 -1.71
N LEU A 59 3.60 -1.04 -0.93
CA LEU A 59 4.41 0.13 -0.58
C LEU A 59 5.02 0.78 -1.83
N GLY A 60 5.52 -0.02 -2.75
CA GLY A 60 6.02 0.45 -4.05
C GLY A 60 4.93 1.11 -4.89
N ALA A 61 3.73 0.53 -4.91
CA ALA A 61 2.58 1.10 -5.61
C ALA A 61 2.21 2.49 -5.08
N ASN A 62 2.30 2.72 -3.77
CA ASN A 62 2.08 4.04 -3.18
C ASN A 62 3.11 5.06 -3.67
N VAL A 63 4.39 4.69 -3.73
CA VAL A 63 5.43 5.56 -4.31
C VAL A 63 5.16 5.81 -5.79
N GLY A 64 4.75 4.79 -6.55
CA GLY A 64 4.36 4.95 -7.95
C GLY A 64 3.27 6.00 -8.15
N THR A 65 2.27 6.04 -7.28
CA THR A 65 1.22 7.08 -7.29
C THR A 65 1.80 8.47 -7.06
N THR A 66 2.76 8.62 -6.16
CA THR A 66 3.38 9.95 -5.93
C THR A 66 4.23 10.41 -7.10
N ILE A 67 4.88 9.48 -7.81
CA ILE A 67 5.64 9.81 -9.03
C ILE A 67 4.67 10.28 -10.13
N THR A 68 3.52 9.62 -10.31
CA THR A 68 2.51 10.07 -11.28
C THR A 68 1.92 11.43 -10.89
N ALA A 69 1.71 11.70 -9.61
CA ALA A 69 1.28 13.00 -9.11
C ALA A 69 2.33 14.09 -9.33
N LEU A 70 3.63 13.79 -9.13
CA LEU A 70 4.73 14.72 -9.45
C LEU A 70 4.79 15.05 -10.94
N LEU A 71 4.66 14.05 -11.82
CA LEU A 71 4.63 14.27 -13.27
C LEU A 71 3.45 15.16 -13.68
N ALA A 72 2.27 14.94 -13.11
CA ALA A 72 1.10 15.77 -13.33
C ALA A 72 1.30 17.20 -12.81
N ALA A 73 1.90 17.36 -11.63
CA ALA A 73 2.20 18.65 -11.04
C ALA A 73 3.21 19.47 -11.84
N LEU A 74 4.21 18.80 -12.45
CA LEU A 74 5.19 19.44 -13.34
C LEU A 74 4.54 19.93 -14.65
N ALA A 75 3.48 19.27 -15.12
CA ALA A 75 2.71 19.70 -16.28
C ALA A 75 1.71 20.83 -15.95
N ALA A 76 1.36 20.98 -14.68
CA ALA A 76 0.48 22.05 -14.19
C ALA A 76 1.29 23.34 -13.95
N SER A 77 0.76 24.49 -14.32
CA SER A 77 1.45 25.78 -14.21
C SER A 77 1.43 26.40 -12.80
N GLY A 78 1.27 25.61 -11.72
CA GLY A 78 1.10 26.09 -10.35
C GLY A 78 2.11 25.52 -9.35
N SER A 79 2.72 26.40 -8.52
CA SER A 79 3.63 26.01 -7.43
C SER A 79 2.96 25.12 -6.36
N ASP A 80 1.67 25.33 -6.13
CA ASP A 80 0.92 24.63 -5.08
C ASP A 80 0.74 23.14 -5.40
N ALA A 81 0.49 22.82 -6.69
CA ALA A 81 0.39 21.43 -7.15
C ALA A 81 1.70 20.66 -6.89
N LEU A 82 2.84 21.29 -7.19
CA LEU A 82 4.16 20.69 -6.96
C LEU A 82 4.44 20.51 -5.46
N THR A 83 4.09 21.50 -4.65
CA THR A 83 4.25 21.44 -3.19
C THR A 83 3.46 20.27 -2.61
N ILE A 84 2.19 20.11 -2.97
CA ILE A 84 1.35 18.99 -2.51
C ILE A 84 1.92 17.65 -2.96
N ALA A 85 2.35 17.54 -4.22
CA ALA A 85 2.93 16.31 -4.74
C ALA A 85 4.25 15.93 -4.03
N LEU A 86 5.10 16.91 -3.70
CA LEU A 86 6.31 16.69 -2.91
C LEU A 86 6.01 16.24 -1.48
N VAL A 87 5.07 16.89 -0.80
CA VAL A 87 4.64 16.49 0.54
C VAL A 87 4.11 15.05 0.53
N HIS A 88 3.28 14.70 -0.44
CA HIS A 88 2.77 13.34 -0.59
C HIS A 88 3.91 12.33 -0.83
N THR A 89 4.88 12.68 -1.66
CA THR A 89 6.06 11.83 -1.91
C THR A 89 6.85 11.59 -0.63
N TRP A 90 7.19 12.67 0.10
CA TRP A 90 7.91 12.57 1.36
C TRP A 90 7.16 11.76 2.41
N PHE A 91 5.85 11.93 2.51
CA PHE A 91 5.02 11.13 3.41
C PHE A 91 5.15 9.63 3.14
N ASN A 92 5.06 9.22 1.86
CA ASN A 92 5.20 7.80 1.50
C ASN A 92 6.63 7.28 1.72
N VAL A 93 7.66 8.06 1.37
CA VAL A 93 9.07 7.68 1.58
C VAL A 93 9.36 7.52 3.08
N LEU A 94 8.97 8.49 3.91
CA LEU A 94 9.13 8.42 5.36
C LEU A 94 8.34 7.25 5.96
N GLY A 95 7.11 7.02 5.49
CA GLY A 95 6.31 5.87 5.89
C GLY A 95 7.02 4.54 5.61
N ILE A 96 7.66 4.41 4.45
CA ILE A 96 8.45 3.22 4.10
C ILE A 96 9.68 3.10 5.00
N VAL A 97 10.42 4.19 5.20
CA VAL A 97 11.62 4.18 6.07
C VAL A 97 11.24 3.75 7.49
N VAL A 98 10.16 4.25 8.04
CA VAL A 98 9.71 3.92 9.39
C VAL A 98 9.14 2.51 9.46
N LEU A 99 8.13 2.19 8.64
CA LEU A 99 7.38 0.94 8.76
C LEU A 99 8.11 -0.27 8.17
N TYR A 100 8.89 -0.05 7.11
CA TYR A 100 9.58 -1.14 6.43
C TYR A 100 11.07 -1.19 6.75
N GLY A 101 11.72 -0.04 6.95
CA GLY A 101 13.13 0.07 7.27
C GLY A 101 13.45 -0.39 8.70
N ILE A 102 12.52 -0.25 9.65
CA ILE A 102 12.72 -0.69 11.03
C ILE A 102 12.25 -2.16 11.16
N PRO A 103 13.17 -3.11 11.41
CA PRO A 103 12.83 -4.56 11.42
C PRO A 103 11.71 -4.93 12.39
N PHE A 104 11.60 -4.23 13.53
CA PHE A 104 10.56 -4.47 14.53
C PHE A 104 9.16 -4.01 14.05
N LEU A 105 9.06 -2.92 13.30
CA LEU A 105 7.79 -2.38 12.79
C LEU A 105 7.32 -3.07 11.52
N ARG A 106 8.24 -3.62 10.74
CA ARG A 106 7.96 -4.26 9.45
C ARG A 106 6.86 -5.34 9.49
N PRO A 107 6.79 -6.25 10.47
CA PRO A 107 5.72 -7.26 10.54
C PRO A 107 4.38 -6.72 11.03
N LEU A 108 4.34 -5.50 11.60
CA LEU A 108 3.14 -4.97 12.25
C LEU A 108 1.95 -4.81 11.28
N PRO A 109 2.08 -4.18 10.10
CA PRO A 109 0.95 -4.06 9.17
C PRO A 109 0.45 -5.40 8.66
N ILE A 110 1.34 -6.37 8.46
CA ILE A 110 0.98 -7.73 8.04
C ILE A 110 0.16 -8.43 9.13
N ARG A 111 0.61 -8.38 10.39
CA ARG A 111 -0.11 -8.95 11.52
C ARG A 111 -1.48 -8.30 11.73
N CYS A 112 -1.58 -6.98 11.59
CA CYS A 112 -2.86 -6.29 11.66
C CYS A 112 -3.82 -6.75 10.55
N ALA A 113 -3.32 -6.93 9.34
CA ALA A 113 -4.11 -7.44 8.22
C ALA A 113 -4.57 -8.89 8.44
N GLU A 114 -3.71 -9.77 8.95
CA GLU A 114 -4.03 -11.15 9.31
C GLU A 114 -5.10 -11.21 10.40
N LEU A 115 -4.95 -10.44 11.48
CA LEU A 115 -5.94 -10.35 12.56
C LEU A 115 -7.30 -9.84 12.07
N LEU A 116 -7.29 -8.82 11.21
CA LEU A 116 -8.53 -8.31 10.63
C LEU A 116 -9.20 -9.34 9.72
N ALA A 117 -8.40 -10.07 8.93
CA ALA A 117 -8.91 -11.15 8.08
C ALA A 117 -9.54 -12.28 8.91
N GLU A 118 -8.89 -12.71 9.99
CA GLU A 118 -9.46 -13.71 10.92
C GLU A 118 -10.75 -13.21 11.55
N LEU A 119 -10.80 -11.94 11.97
CA LEU A 119 -12.01 -11.34 12.54
C LEU A 119 -13.13 -11.29 11.50
N ALA A 120 -12.82 -10.93 10.25
CA ALA A 120 -13.78 -10.88 9.15
C ALA A 120 -14.39 -12.25 8.84
N VAL A 121 -13.59 -13.31 8.90
CA VAL A 121 -14.07 -14.68 8.72
C VAL A 121 -15.00 -15.11 9.86
N ARG A 122 -14.65 -14.75 11.10
CA ARG A 122 -15.47 -15.13 12.29
C ARG A 122 -16.73 -14.29 12.43
N ARG A 123 -16.66 -12.98 12.21
CA ARG A 123 -17.76 -12.03 12.40
C ARG A 123 -17.69 -10.89 11.39
N ARG A 124 -18.36 -11.06 10.26
CA ARG A 124 -18.41 -10.05 9.18
C ARG A 124 -18.87 -8.67 9.65
N SER A 125 -19.80 -8.60 10.59
CA SER A 125 -20.31 -7.34 11.15
C SER A 125 -19.23 -6.53 11.86
N LEU A 126 -18.30 -7.17 12.57
CA LEU A 126 -17.20 -6.48 13.23
C LEU A 126 -16.19 -5.93 12.23
N ALA A 127 -15.89 -6.68 11.16
CA ALA A 127 -15.02 -6.18 10.08
C ALA A 127 -15.63 -4.97 9.37
N VAL A 128 -16.92 -5.02 9.05
CA VAL A 128 -17.66 -3.88 8.47
C VAL A 128 -17.67 -2.70 9.44
N GLY A 129 -17.97 -2.93 10.73
CA GLY A 129 -17.92 -1.92 11.77
C GLY A 129 -16.55 -1.24 11.89
N TRP A 130 -15.47 -2.01 11.81
CA TRP A 130 -14.11 -1.49 11.82
C TRP A 130 -13.84 -0.60 10.59
N VAL A 131 -14.19 -1.06 9.38
CA VAL A 131 -14.04 -0.26 8.14
C VAL A 131 -14.83 1.05 8.24
N VAL A 132 -16.11 0.99 8.63
CA VAL A 132 -16.94 2.19 8.79
C VAL A 132 -16.35 3.13 9.85
N SER A 133 -15.87 2.60 10.97
CA SER A 133 -15.26 3.42 12.03
C SER A 133 -14.01 4.15 11.53
N VAL A 134 -13.09 3.44 10.88
CA VAL A 134 -11.80 4.02 10.44
C VAL A 134 -11.96 4.97 9.25
N PHE A 135 -12.80 4.64 8.28
CA PHE A 135 -12.89 5.39 7.02
C PHE A 135 -14.03 6.42 6.99
N VAL A 136 -14.98 6.35 7.91
CA VAL A 136 -16.11 7.28 7.96
C VAL A 136 -16.18 8.01 9.28
N ILE A 137 -16.32 7.28 10.41
CA ILE A 137 -16.59 7.90 11.72
C ILE A 137 -15.40 8.72 12.18
N ILE A 138 -14.19 8.16 12.19
CA ILE A 138 -12.99 8.89 12.66
C ILE A 138 -12.71 10.12 11.81
N PRO A 139 -12.68 10.10 10.46
CA PRO A 139 -12.51 11.31 9.66
C PRO A 139 -13.58 12.37 9.91
N LEU A 140 -14.85 11.98 10.03
CA LEU A 140 -15.94 12.92 10.32
C LEU A 140 -15.78 13.55 11.70
N LEU A 141 -15.39 12.81 12.72
CA LEU A 141 -15.12 13.33 14.06
C LEU A 141 -13.93 14.31 14.04
N VAL A 142 -12.85 13.97 13.34
CA VAL A 142 -11.70 14.87 13.20
C VAL A 142 -12.12 16.17 12.52
N ILE A 143 -12.86 16.12 11.42
CA ILE A 143 -13.38 17.33 10.75
C ILE A 143 -14.29 18.13 11.68
N ALA A 144 -15.16 17.50 12.47
CA ALA A 144 -16.06 18.18 13.37
C ALA A 144 -15.35 18.88 14.54
N ILE A 145 -14.23 18.31 15.02
CA ILE A 145 -13.42 18.87 16.12
C ILE A 145 -12.55 20.05 15.66
N PHE A 146 -12.00 19.96 14.43
CA PHE A 146 -11.05 20.95 13.90
C PHE A 146 -11.72 21.99 12.97
N ARG A 147 -13.03 22.03 12.88
CA ARG A 147 -13.81 23.03 12.15
C ARG A 147 -14.18 24.19 13.06
#